data_ec7866e19aef632096a24a5f44b0f5db
#
_entry.id   ec7866e19aef632096a24a5f44b0f5db
#
_cell.length_a   1.000
_cell.length_b   1.000
_cell.length_c   1.000
_cell.angle_alpha   90.00
_cell.angle_beta   90.00
_cell.angle_gamma   90.00
#
_symmetry.space_group_name_H-M   'P 1'
#
loop_
_entity.id
_entity.type
_entity.pdbx_description
1 polymer ?
#
loop_
_entity_poly.entity_id
_entity_poly.type
_entity_poly.pdbx_seq_one_letter_code
_entity_poly.pdbx_strand_id
1 'polypeptide(L)'
;FPGLTTQLTYYRIIKWNTDDDANESNTSSANSLPVFRYAEILLNEAEAKAELGEMDQTVWNKTIRPLRERSGVSGAMPATADPYLASYYDGVTDKWILECRRERSIELYMENTRRNDLMRWRMGHKLTVEFAGIHIPELGKPFDMNGDGKNDLCFYSKSHPKSGSNQTGVSYVEVTAEEGDNVTTYSVNKDNCLVYILDREWADYKYLYPVPKNALDINPNLRPQNPGWDD
;
A
#
# COMPACT_ATOMS: atom_id res chain seq x y z
N PHE A 1 17.62 3.72 15.69
CA PHE A 1 16.37 4.27 15.17
C PHE A 1 15.22 3.90 16.11
N PRO A 2 14.77 4.78 17.00
CA PRO A 2 13.57 4.55 17.79
C PRO A 2 12.37 4.49 16.82
N GLY A 3 11.66 3.36 16.79
CA GLY A 3 10.43 3.20 16.01
C GLY A 3 10.49 2.38 14.73
N LEU A 4 11.65 1.85 14.32
CA LEU A 4 11.73 0.91 13.18
C LEU A 4 10.92 -0.37 13.41
N THR A 5 10.75 -0.78 14.66
CA THR A 5 9.98 -1.99 15.05
C THR A 5 8.48 -1.90 14.81
N THR A 6 7.97 -0.72 14.49
CA THR A 6 6.53 -0.50 14.24
C THR A 6 6.16 -0.39 12.76
N GLN A 7 7.14 -0.38 11.86
CA GLN A 7 6.91 -0.25 10.42
C GLN A 7 7.01 -1.62 9.74
N LEU A 8 5.89 -2.17 9.32
CA LEU A 8 5.79 -3.51 8.72
C LEU A 8 6.66 -3.72 7.47
N THR A 9 6.91 -2.67 6.71
CA THR A 9 7.72 -2.71 5.49
C THR A 9 9.11 -2.11 5.65
N TYR A 10 9.42 -1.50 6.80
CA TYR A 10 10.59 -0.66 7.05
C TYR A 10 10.68 0.61 6.18
N TYR A 11 9.65 0.91 5.38
CA TYR A 11 9.49 2.21 4.74
C TYR A 11 8.65 3.12 5.63
N ARG A 12 9.12 4.34 5.83
CA ARG A 12 8.39 5.37 6.59
C ARG A 12 7.57 6.23 5.64
N ILE A 13 6.32 6.43 6.00
CA ILE A 13 5.42 7.32 5.28
C ILE A 13 5.67 8.73 5.77
N ILE A 14 5.93 9.66 4.84
CA ILE A 14 6.18 11.09 5.14
C ILE A 14 5.03 12.00 4.68
N LYS A 15 3.98 11.43 4.10
CA LYS A 15 2.79 12.21 3.72
C LYS A 15 2.15 12.82 4.96
N TRP A 16 1.78 14.09 4.89
CA TRP A 16 1.22 14.88 6.00
C TRP A 16 2.21 15.23 7.13
N ASN A 17 3.48 14.89 6.98
CA ASN A 17 4.49 15.42 7.87
C ASN A 17 4.69 16.93 7.62
N THR A 18 5.01 17.65 8.68
CA THR A 18 5.60 19.00 8.59
C THR A 18 7.10 18.89 8.75
N ASP A 19 7.85 19.84 8.18
CA ASP A 19 9.31 19.94 8.38
C ASP A 19 9.65 20.64 9.72
N ASP A 20 8.70 20.67 10.66
CA ASP A 20 8.85 21.32 11.97
C ASP A 20 8.67 20.29 13.07
N ASP A 21 9.77 19.93 13.73
CA ASP A 21 9.81 18.97 14.82
C ASP A 21 8.84 19.31 15.97
N ALA A 22 8.55 20.60 16.18
CA ALA A 22 7.60 21.02 17.20
C ALA A 22 6.15 20.58 16.90
N ASN A 23 5.83 20.33 15.64
CA ASN A 23 4.53 19.88 15.18
C ASN A 23 4.46 18.36 14.96
N GLU A 24 5.53 17.61 15.21
CA GLU A 24 5.59 16.15 15.05
C GLU A 24 5.45 15.38 16.38
N SER A 25 5.08 16.05 17.45
CA SER A 25 4.83 15.40 18.75
C SER A 25 3.64 14.46 18.71
N ASN A 26 3.78 13.28 19.28
CA ASN A 26 2.70 12.30 19.42
C ASN A 26 1.49 12.80 20.23
N THR A 27 1.63 13.90 20.96
CA THR A 27 0.61 14.41 21.90
C THR A 27 -0.02 15.73 21.47
N SER A 28 0.62 16.48 20.57
CA SER A 28 0.03 17.71 20.00
C SER A 28 0.65 17.98 18.63
N SER A 29 -0.17 17.99 17.60
CA SER A 29 0.22 18.39 16.25
C SER A 29 -0.68 19.50 15.77
N ALA A 30 -0.09 20.55 15.21
CA ALA A 30 -0.82 21.62 14.53
C ALA A 30 -1.22 21.25 13.09
N ASN A 31 -0.88 20.04 12.64
CA ASN A 31 -1.18 19.57 11.30
C ASN A 31 -2.70 19.43 11.10
N SER A 32 -3.17 19.99 9.98
CA SER A 32 -4.53 19.76 9.51
C SER A 32 -4.61 18.48 8.69
N LEU A 33 -5.48 17.56 9.10
CA LEU A 33 -5.76 16.37 8.32
C LEU A 33 -6.90 16.67 7.34
N PRO A 34 -6.69 16.62 6.02
CA PRO A 34 -7.76 16.89 5.07
C PRO A 34 -8.79 15.75 5.10
N VAL A 35 -10.07 16.11 5.10
CA VAL A 35 -11.18 15.16 5.00
C VAL A 35 -11.34 14.72 3.55
N PHE A 36 -11.22 15.65 2.61
CA PHE A 36 -11.14 15.40 1.16
C PHE A 36 -10.37 16.54 0.50
N ARG A 37 -9.83 16.29 -0.70
CA ARG A 37 -9.00 17.25 -1.42
C ARG A 37 -9.48 17.41 -2.86
N TYR A 38 -9.17 18.56 -3.44
CA TYR A 38 -9.48 18.85 -4.85
C TYR A 38 -8.89 17.80 -5.81
N ALA A 39 -7.73 17.21 -5.46
CA ALA A 39 -7.13 16.11 -6.23
C ALA A 39 -8.08 14.92 -6.39
N GLU A 40 -8.85 14.56 -5.36
CA GLU A 40 -9.83 13.49 -5.45
C GLU A 40 -10.93 13.82 -6.45
N ILE A 41 -11.41 15.07 -6.47
CA ILE A 41 -12.44 15.52 -7.43
C ILE A 41 -11.92 15.45 -8.87
N LEU A 42 -10.68 15.88 -9.11
CA LEU A 42 -10.05 15.78 -10.43
C LEU A 42 -9.91 14.33 -10.88
N LEU A 43 -9.53 13.44 -9.96
CA LEU A 43 -9.39 12.01 -10.26
C LEU A 43 -10.74 11.31 -10.45
N ASN A 44 -11.79 11.75 -9.76
CA ASN A 44 -13.15 11.26 -9.99
C ASN A 44 -13.65 11.66 -11.39
N GLU A 45 -13.39 12.91 -11.83
CA GLU A 45 -13.71 13.36 -13.19
C GLU A 45 -12.91 12.57 -14.24
N ALA A 46 -11.59 12.40 -14.03
CA ALA A 46 -10.73 11.65 -14.93
C ALA A 46 -11.20 10.21 -15.12
N GLU A 47 -11.50 9.52 -14.02
CA GLU A 47 -11.96 8.15 -14.06
C GLU A 47 -13.34 8.03 -14.75
N ALA A 48 -14.29 8.89 -14.40
CA ALA A 48 -15.61 8.90 -15.06
C ALA A 48 -15.48 9.09 -16.57
N LYS A 49 -14.62 10.00 -17.02
CA LYS A 49 -14.37 10.23 -18.45
C LYS A 49 -13.67 9.04 -19.11
N ALA A 50 -12.74 8.39 -18.41
CA ALA A 50 -12.09 7.18 -18.93
C ALA A 50 -13.09 6.03 -19.09
N GLU A 51 -13.94 5.78 -18.10
CA GLU A 51 -14.95 4.71 -18.14
C GLU A 51 -16.03 4.95 -19.21
N LEU A 52 -16.32 6.20 -19.53
CA LEU A 52 -17.23 6.59 -20.63
C LEU A 52 -16.57 6.58 -22.01
N GLY A 53 -15.26 6.34 -22.12
CA GLY A 53 -14.51 6.45 -23.36
C GLY A 53 -14.35 7.89 -23.87
N GLU A 54 -14.51 8.88 -22.99
CA GLU A 54 -14.46 10.32 -23.29
C GLU A 54 -13.16 10.99 -22.81
N MET A 55 -12.14 10.21 -22.45
CA MET A 55 -10.83 10.76 -22.07
C MET A 55 -10.10 11.30 -23.30
N ASP A 56 -9.81 12.58 -23.28
CA ASP A 56 -9.05 13.29 -24.30
C ASP A 56 -7.94 14.16 -23.71
N GLN A 57 -7.21 14.88 -24.58
CA GLN A 57 -6.15 15.80 -24.14
C GLN A 57 -6.67 16.91 -23.23
N THR A 58 -7.88 17.38 -23.42
CA THR A 58 -8.48 18.46 -22.63
C THR A 58 -8.77 17.98 -21.21
N VAL A 59 -9.41 16.83 -21.09
CA VAL A 59 -9.69 16.19 -19.80
C VAL A 59 -8.39 15.85 -19.07
N TRP A 60 -7.41 15.26 -19.78
CA TRP A 60 -6.10 14.96 -19.22
C TRP A 60 -5.39 16.19 -18.65
N ASN A 61 -5.33 17.26 -19.44
CA ASN A 61 -4.69 18.52 -19.04
C ASN A 61 -5.37 19.18 -17.85
N LYS A 62 -6.67 18.99 -17.70
CA LYS A 62 -7.45 19.53 -16.59
C LYS A 62 -7.30 18.69 -15.32
N THR A 63 -7.10 17.39 -15.43
CA THR A 63 -7.24 16.43 -14.31
C THR A 63 -5.91 15.84 -13.88
N ILE A 64 -5.36 14.90 -14.62
CA ILE A 64 -4.16 14.12 -14.20
C ILE A 64 -2.88 14.92 -14.37
N ARG A 65 -2.73 15.65 -15.47
CA ARG A 65 -1.52 16.40 -15.74
C ARG A 65 -1.07 17.33 -14.60
N PRO A 66 -1.95 18.19 -14.06
CA PRO A 66 -1.52 19.11 -12.98
C PRO A 66 -1.13 18.40 -11.68
N LEU A 67 -1.69 17.22 -11.41
CA LEU A 67 -1.31 16.42 -10.24
C LEU A 67 0.11 15.88 -10.40
N ARG A 68 0.45 15.36 -11.59
CA ARG A 68 1.80 14.89 -11.90
C ARG A 68 2.83 16.02 -11.88
N GLU A 69 2.56 17.12 -12.57
CA GLU A 69 3.47 18.27 -12.67
C GLU A 69 3.74 18.87 -11.28
N ARG A 70 2.74 18.98 -10.41
CA ARG A 70 2.91 19.41 -9.02
C ARG A 70 3.88 18.50 -8.26
N SER A 71 3.88 17.22 -8.54
CA SER A 71 4.75 16.22 -7.90
C SER A 71 6.10 16.05 -8.59
N GLY A 72 6.44 16.91 -9.58
CA GLY A 72 7.69 16.84 -10.33
C GLY A 72 7.75 15.66 -11.32
N VAL A 73 6.61 15.04 -11.62
CA VAL A 73 6.51 13.93 -12.57
C VAL A 73 6.01 14.45 -13.92
N SER A 74 6.45 13.82 -15.02
CA SER A 74 5.99 14.19 -16.36
C SER A 74 4.47 14.13 -16.48
N GLY A 75 3.86 15.25 -16.88
CA GLY A 75 2.44 15.35 -17.19
C GLY A 75 2.07 14.83 -18.58
N ALA A 76 2.98 14.19 -19.31
CA ALA A 76 2.72 13.66 -20.64
C ALA A 76 1.65 12.56 -20.61
N MET A 77 0.80 12.56 -21.63
CA MET A 77 -0.19 11.48 -21.84
C MET A 77 0.52 10.18 -22.21
N PRO A 78 0.04 9.02 -21.73
CA PRO A 78 0.59 7.73 -22.13
C PRO A 78 0.27 7.44 -23.61
N ALA A 79 1.25 6.98 -24.36
CA ALA A 79 1.04 6.54 -25.75
C ALA A 79 0.29 5.20 -25.78
N THR A 80 0.64 4.28 -24.91
CA THR A 80 0.11 2.91 -24.82
C THR A 80 -0.25 2.55 -23.38
N ALA A 81 -1.00 1.49 -23.18
CA ALA A 81 -1.24 0.90 -21.88
C ALA A 81 0.08 0.39 -21.28
N ASP A 82 0.27 0.63 -19.99
CA ASP A 82 1.40 0.10 -19.23
C ASP A 82 1.20 -1.42 -19.01
N PRO A 83 2.11 -2.28 -19.48
CA PRO A 83 1.94 -3.72 -19.38
C PRO A 83 1.99 -4.24 -17.93
N TYR A 84 2.74 -3.57 -17.05
CA TYR A 84 2.74 -3.92 -15.62
C TYR A 84 1.38 -3.64 -14.98
N LEU A 85 0.80 -2.46 -15.24
CA LEU A 85 -0.53 -2.13 -14.74
C LEU A 85 -1.61 -3.04 -15.33
N ALA A 86 -1.53 -3.35 -16.63
CA ALA A 86 -2.45 -4.27 -17.27
C ALA A 86 -2.43 -5.65 -16.60
N SER A 87 -1.24 -6.16 -16.30
CA SER A 87 -1.06 -7.41 -15.55
C SER A 87 -1.57 -7.29 -14.11
N TYR A 88 -1.27 -6.19 -13.43
CA TYR A 88 -1.71 -5.96 -12.06
C TYR A 88 -3.24 -5.87 -11.94
N TYR A 89 -3.92 -5.26 -12.92
CA TYR A 89 -5.37 -5.09 -12.94
C TYR A 89 -6.08 -6.14 -13.81
N ASP A 90 -5.57 -7.38 -13.81
CA ASP A 90 -6.22 -8.59 -14.36
C ASP A 90 -6.61 -8.45 -15.84
N GLY A 91 -5.74 -7.86 -16.65
CA GLY A 91 -5.91 -7.76 -18.10
C GLY A 91 -6.73 -6.56 -18.56
N VAL A 92 -6.97 -5.57 -17.72
CA VAL A 92 -7.49 -4.28 -18.19
C VAL A 92 -6.48 -3.69 -19.19
N THR A 93 -6.94 -3.38 -20.40
CA THR A 93 -6.08 -2.92 -21.49
C THR A 93 -6.28 -1.46 -21.87
N ASP A 94 -7.34 -0.82 -21.37
CA ASP A 94 -7.57 0.60 -21.61
C ASP A 94 -6.55 1.45 -20.83
N LYS A 95 -5.71 2.18 -21.58
CA LYS A 95 -4.63 2.99 -21.01
C LYS A 95 -5.14 4.09 -20.06
N TRP A 96 -6.32 4.64 -20.33
CA TRP A 96 -6.87 5.73 -19.53
C TRP A 96 -7.37 5.24 -18.17
N ILE A 97 -8.06 4.10 -18.19
CA ILE A 97 -8.51 3.43 -16.96
C ILE A 97 -7.29 3.04 -16.11
N LEU A 98 -6.25 2.47 -16.72
CA LEU A 98 -5.02 2.10 -16.04
C LEU A 98 -4.33 3.30 -15.40
N GLU A 99 -4.20 4.41 -16.14
CA GLU A 99 -3.58 5.62 -15.61
C GLU A 99 -4.40 6.28 -14.50
N CYS A 100 -5.73 6.31 -14.63
CA CYS A 100 -6.59 6.79 -13.54
C CYS A 100 -6.42 5.95 -12.28
N ARG A 101 -6.36 4.62 -12.40
CA ARG A 101 -6.14 3.71 -11.27
C ARG A 101 -4.75 3.89 -10.65
N ARG A 102 -3.72 4.14 -11.47
CA ARG A 102 -2.37 4.49 -11.00
C ARG A 102 -2.40 5.76 -10.17
N GLU A 103 -2.91 6.85 -10.76
CA GLU A 103 -2.92 8.16 -10.12
C GLU A 103 -3.72 8.16 -8.82
N ARG A 104 -4.88 7.51 -8.80
CA ARG A 104 -5.66 7.34 -7.57
C ARG A 104 -4.87 6.62 -6.47
N SER A 105 -4.13 5.57 -6.86
CA SER A 105 -3.33 4.78 -5.91
C SER A 105 -2.19 5.58 -5.30
N ILE A 106 -1.58 6.47 -6.07
CA ILE A 106 -0.40 7.26 -5.66
C ILE A 106 -0.86 8.54 -4.96
N GLU A 107 -1.71 9.33 -5.62
CA GLU A 107 -2.13 10.64 -5.14
C GLU A 107 -2.96 10.56 -3.85
N LEU A 108 -3.85 9.57 -3.76
CA LEU A 108 -4.75 9.38 -2.62
C LEU A 108 -4.23 8.36 -1.60
N TYR A 109 -2.93 8.02 -1.68
CA TYR A 109 -2.31 7.13 -0.70
C TYR A 109 -2.48 7.70 0.72
N MET A 110 -2.85 6.85 1.69
CA MET A 110 -3.18 7.23 3.08
C MET A 110 -4.41 8.14 3.26
N GLU A 111 -5.28 8.25 2.25
CA GLU A 111 -6.53 9.00 2.34
C GLU A 111 -7.76 8.09 2.40
N ASN A 112 -7.56 6.83 2.77
CA ASN A 112 -8.62 5.82 2.99
C ASN A 112 -9.50 5.49 1.76
N THR A 113 -9.07 5.85 0.56
CA THR A 113 -9.83 5.64 -0.69
C THR A 113 -9.56 4.26 -1.31
N ARG A 114 -8.34 3.72 -1.13
CA ARG A 114 -7.86 2.52 -1.84
C ARG A 114 -8.76 1.30 -1.70
N ARG A 115 -9.25 1.02 -0.48
CA ARG A 115 -10.15 -0.12 -0.26
C ARG A 115 -11.43 0.03 -1.07
N ASN A 116 -12.05 1.20 -1.04
CA ASN A 116 -13.28 1.47 -1.78
C ASN A 116 -13.06 1.37 -3.29
N ASP A 117 -11.93 1.87 -3.78
CA ASP A 117 -11.55 1.74 -5.19
C ASP A 117 -11.43 0.27 -5.61
N LEU A 118 -10.73 -0.55 -4.83
CA LEU A 118 -10.60 -1.98 -5.12
C LEU A 118 -11.95 -2.71 -5.08
N MET A 119 -12.85 -2.32 -4.16
CA MET A 119 -14.20 -2.90 -4.08
C MET A 119 -15.02 -2.58 -5.34
N ARG A 120 -15.12 -1.30 -5.72
CA ARG A 120 -15.93 -0.88 -6.88
C ARG A 120 -15.36 -1.34 -8.22
N TRP A 121 -14.03 -1.57 -8.32
CA TRP A 121 -13.38 -2.18 -9.48
C TRP A 121 -13.47 -3.71 -9.50
N ARG A 122 -14.08 -4.33 -8.49
CA ARG A 122 -14.09 -5.79 -8.28
C ARG A 122 -12.70 -6.41 -8.21
N MET A 123 -11.78 -5.71 -7.58
CA MET A 123 -10.37 -6.08 -7.39
C MET A 123 -10.05 -6.39 -5.92
N GLY A 124 -11.04 -6.86 -5.15
CA GLY A 124 -10.89 -7.12 -3.72
C GLY A 124 -9.78 -8.11 -3.39
N HIS A 125 -9.53 -9.09 -4.27
CA HIS A 125 -8.43 -10.05 -4.13
C HIS A 125 -7.04 -9.36 -4.11
N LYS A 126 -6.89 -8.14 -4.64
CA LYS A 126 -5.63 -7.37 -4.51
C LYS A 126 -5.32 -6.95 -3.07
N LEU A 127 -6.27 -7.06 -2.15
CA LEU A 127 -6.01 -6.88 -0.72
C LEU A 127 -5.18 -8.02 -0.10
N THR A 128 -5.07 -9.14 -0.82
CA THR A 128 -4.26 -10.30 -0.39
C THR A 128 -2.87 -10.35 -1.02
N VAL A 129 -2.55 -9.40 -1.90
CA VAL A 129 -1.21 -9.32 -2.51
C VAL A 129 -0.15 -9.11 -1.43
N GLU A 130 0.97 -9.80 -1.58
CA GLU A 130 2.12 -9.68 -0.70
C GLU A 130 2.62 -8.21 -0.64
N PHE A 131 2.88 -7.72 0.56
CA PHE A 131 3.53 -6.44 0.76
C PHE A 131 5.03 -6.65 0.94
N ALA A 132 5.79 -6.41 -0.13
CA ALA A 132 7.24 -6.37 -0.08
C ALA A 132 7.71 -5.05 0.56
N GLY A 133 8.54 -5.17 1.57
CA GLY A 133 9.25 -4.09 2.23
C GLY A 133 10.60 -3.82 1.58
N ILE A 134 11.55 -3.36 2.40
CA ILE A 134 12.90 -3.05 1.93
C ILE A 134 13.61 -4.28 1.38
N HIS A 135 14.49 -4.04 0.42
CA HIS A 135 15.41 -5.04 -0.10
C HIS A 135 16.52 -5.32 0.92
N ILE A 136 16.83 -6.57 1.15
CA ILE A 136 17.87 -7.05 2.07
C ILE A 136 19.08 -7.42 1.21
N PRO A 137 20.21 -6.66 1.28
CA PRO A 137 21.35 -6.93 0.43
C PRO A 137 21.94 -8.33 0.66
N GLU A 138 22.08 -8.74 1.94
CA GLU A 138 22.58 -10.05 2.31
C GLU A 138 22.10 -10.42 3.73
N LEU A 139 21.47 -11.59 3.87
CA LEU A 139 21.06 -12.11 5.17
C LEU A 139 22.28 -12.41 6.06
N GLY A 140 22.14 -12.13 7.35
CA GLY A 140 23.18 -12.33 8.35
C GLY A 140 24.24 -11.25 8.40
N LYS A 141 24.25 -10.30 7.46
CA LYS A 141 25.20 -9.18 7.44
C LYS A 141 24.55 -7.85 7.73
N PRO A 142 25.14 -7.04 8.62
CA PRO A 142 24.71 -5.66 8.83
C PRO A 142 24.93 -4.81 7.58
N PHE A 143 24.01 -3.87 7.33
CA PHE A 143 24.11 -2.92 6.23
C PHE A 143 23.66 -1.52 6.65
N ASP A 144 24.14 -0.53 5.89
CA ASP A 144 23.77 0.87 5.99
C ASP A 144 22.48 1.10 5.21
N MET A 145 21.42 1.49 5.90
CA MET A 145 20.10 1.70 5.30
C MET A 145 19.90 3.14 4.85
N ASN A 146 20.58 4.09 5.47
CA ASN A 146 20.35 5.52 5.27
C ASN A 146 21.46 6.21 4.47
N GLY A 147 22.57 5.54 4.18
CA GLY A 147 23.69 6.06 3.39
C GLY A 147 24.65 6.93 4.19
N ASP A 148 24.68 6.85 5.54
CA ASP A 148 25.56 7.67 6.39
C ASP A 148 26.94 7.01 6.63
N GLY A 149 27.19 5.84 6.05
CA GLY A 149 28.42 5.08 6.18
C GLY A 149 28.51 4.20 7.42
N LYS A 150 27.42 4.08 8.20
CA LYS A 150 27.32 3.21 9.37
C LYS A 150 26.25 2.16 9.16
N ASN A 151 26.48 0.98 9.71
CA ASN A 151 25.45 -0.04 9.65
C ASN A 151 24.33 0.24 10.66
N ASP A 152 23.08 0.11 10.19
CA ASP A 152 21.85 0.35 10.98
C ASP A 152 21.09 -0.94 11.28
N LEU A 153 21.11 -1.89 10.36
CA LEU A 153 20.17 -3.00 10.34
C LEU A 153 20.84 -4.29 9.88
N CYS A 154 20.43 -5.41 10.48
CA CYS A 154 20.83 -6.75 10.06
C CYS A 154 19.63 -7.68 10.15
N PHE A 155 19.18 -8.20 9.02
CA PHE A 155 18.24 -9.30 8.98
C PHE A 155 18.99 -10.63 8.97
N TYR A 156 18.58 -11.55 9.82
CA TYR A 156 19.21 -12.86 9.93
C TYR A 156 18.16 -13.95 10.09
N SER A 157 18.55 -15.18 9.82
CA SER A 157 17.71 -16.36 10.00
C SER A 157 18.52 -17.51 10.59
N LYS A 158 17.86 -18.61 10.89
CA LYS A 158 18.54 -19.82 11.36
C LYS A 158 19.54 -20.35 10.34
N SER A 159 19.15 -20.35 9.06
CA SER A 159 20.02 -20.77 7.94
C SER A 159 21.08 -19.74 7.56
N HIS A 160 20.84 -18.46 7.86
CA HIS A 160 21.77 -17.34 7.63
C HIS A 160 22.02 -16.59 8.94
N PRO A 161 22.82 -17.18 9.85
CA PRO A 161 23.05 -16.58 11.17
C PRO A 161 23.85 -15.28 11.08
N LYS A 162 23.74 -14.46 12.12
CA LYS A 162 24.51 -13.21 12.23
C LYS A 162 26.00 -13.45 12.07
N SER A 163 26.65 -12.63 11.25
CA SER A 163 28.09 -12.65 11.07
C SER A 163 28.79 -11.90 12.21
N GLY A 164 29.52 -12.62 13.06
CA GLY A 164 30.28 -12.03 14.18
C GLY A 164 29.43 -11.56 15.36
N SER A 165 30.05 -10.72 16.23
CA SER A 165 29.37 -10.13 17.38
C SER A 165 28.44 -8.99 16.99
N ASN A 166 27.40 -8.75 17.78
CA ASN A 166 26.50 -7.62 17.56
C ASN A 166 27.26 -6.28 17.59
N GLN A 167 27.07 -5.48 16.57
CA GLN A 167 27.64 -4.13 16.47
C GLN A 167 26.77 -3.14 17.22
N THR A 168 27.40 -2.19 17.91
CA THR A 168 26.69 -1.10 18.59
C THR A 168 25.98 -0.23 17.58
N GLY A 169 24.69 0.10 17.82
CA GLY A 169 23.88 0.91 16.91
C GLY A 169 23.14 0.11 15.84
N VAL A 170 23.42 -1.17 15.66
CA VAL A 170 22.75 -2.03 14.69
C VAL A 170 21.55 -2.73 15.32
N SER A 171 20.38 -2.64 14.67
CA SER A 171 19.19 -3.40 15.00
C SER A 171 19.23 -4.76 14.31
N TYR A 172 19.05 -5.83 15.09
CA TYR A 172 19.08 -7.21 14.58
C TYR A 172 17.66 -7.79 14.58
N VAL A 173 17.19 -8.20 13.40
CA VAL A 173 15.84 -8.72 13.18
C VAL A 173 15.90 -10.14 12.62
N GLU A 174 15.28 -11.08 13.33
CA GLU A 174 15.16 -12.45 12.83
C GLU A 174 14.02 -12.55 11.81
N VAL A 175 14.25 -13.27 10.73
CA VAL A 175 13.30 -13.48 9.64
C VAL A 175 13.28 -14.95 9.23
N THR A 176 12.20 -15.41 8.64
CA THR A 176 12.11 -16.70 7.98
C THR A 176 12.67 -16.56 6.58
N ALA A 177 13.77 -17.25 6.27
CA ALA A 177 14.35 -17.30 4.93
C ALA A 177 14.10 -18.65 4.25
N GLU A 178 14.03 -19.73 5.02
CA GLU A 178 13.89 -21.11 4.54
C GLU A 178 12.94 -21.90 5.44
N GLU A 179 12.51 -23.07 4.94
CA GLU A 179 11.68 -24.00 5.71
C GLU A 179 12.43 -24.43 7.00
N GLY A 180 11.71 -24.39 8.12
CA GLY A 180 12.23 -24.74 9.44
C GLY A 180 12.71 -23.56 10.30
N ASP A 181 12.73 -22.34 9.77
CA ASP A 181 12.88 -21.14 10.59
C ASP A 181 11.60 -20.91 11.41
N ASN A 182 11.77 -20.54 12.67
CA ASN A 182 10.65 -20.39 13.64
C ASN A 182 10.15 -18.95 13.78
N VAL A 183 10.16 -18.18 12.70
CA VAL A 183 9.72 -16.79 12.71
C VAL A 183 8.31 -16.69 12.13
N THR A 184 7.43 -15.98 12.80
CA THR A 184 6.01 -15.83 12.42
C THR A 184 5.65 -14.41 12.00
N THR A 185 6.61 -13.47 12.02
CA THR A 185 6.33 -12.05 11.77
C THR A 185 6.84 -11.60 10.40
N TYR A 186 8.05 -12.00 10.04
CA TYR A 186 8.68 -11.59 8.78
C TYR A 186 9.26 -12.77 8.03
N SER A 187 9.13 -12.74 6.71
CA SER A 187 9.83 -13.63 5.78
C SER A 187 10.62 -12.81 4.76
N VAL A 188 11.39 -13.52 3.94
CA VAL A 188 12.10 -12.95 2.81
C VAL A 188 11.60 -13.63 1.54
N ASN A 189 11.20 -12.83 0.55
CA ASN A 189 10.74 -13.38 -0.72
C ASN A 189 11.89 -13.67 -1.68
N LYS A 190 11.57 -14.23 -2.86
CA LYS A 190 12.55 -14.59 -3.90
C LYS A 190 13.39 -13.41 -4.42
N ASP A 191 12.94 -12.18 -4.24
CA ASP A 191 13.61 -10.96 -4.69
C ASP A 191 14.43 -10.32 -3.54
N ASN A 192 14.68 -11.07 -2.47
CA ASN A 192 15.35 -10.61 -1.25
C ASN A 192 14.68 -9.40 -0.58
N CYS A 193 13.37 -9.27 -0.73
CA CYS A 193 12.62 -8.23 -0.04
C CYS A 193 11.99 -8.77 1.24
N LEU A 194 11.99 -7.94 2.27
CA LEU A 194 11.29 -8.22 3.52
C LEU A 194 9.80 -8.32 3.27
N VAL A 195 9.15 -9.36 3.80
CA VAL A 195 7.71 -9.55 3.73
C VAL A 195 7.16 -9.72 5.13
N TYR A 196 6.12 -8.94 5.46
CA TYR A 196 5.37 -9.19 6.69
C TYR A 196 4.40 -10.36 6.48
N ILE A 197 4.56 -11.39 7.31
CA ILE A 197 3.72 -12.59 7.25
C ILE A 197 2.33 -12.21 7.79
N LEU A 198 1.37 -12.15 6.90
CA LEU A 198 -0.02 -11.91 7.22
C LEU A 198 -0.89 -12.82 6.37
N ASP A 199 -1.58 -13.72 7.04
CA ASP A 199 -2.58 -14.55 6.38
C ASP A 199 -3.79 -13.70 6.03
N ARG A 200 -4.05 -13.56 4.73
CA ARG A 200 -5.14 -12.75 4.20
C ARG A 200 -5.87 -13.55 3.13
N GLU A 201 -7.14 -13.71 3.33
CA GLU A 201 -8.00 -14.41 2.40
C GLU A 201 -9.03 -13.46 1.78
N TRP A 202 -9.32 -13.68 0.52
CA TRP A 202 -10.39 -13.02 -0.19
C TRP A 202 -11.42 -14.04 -0.67
N ALA A 203 -12.68 -13.67 -0.53
CA ALA A 203 -13.79 -14.37 -1.15
C ALA A 203 -14.81 -13.35 -1.67
N ASP A 204 -15.46 -13.64 -2.78
CA ASP A 204 -16.31 -12.69 -3.49
C ASP A 204 -17.53 -12.20 -2.68
N TYR A 205 -18.00 -12.98 -1.74
CA TYR A 205 -19.07 -12.53 -0.84
C TYR A 205 -18.67 -11.29 -0.03
N LYS A 206 -17.35 -11.05 0.18
CA LYS A 206 -16.82 -9.89 0.92
C LYS A 206 -17.01 -8.55 0.19
N TYR A 207 -17.51 -8.55 -1.06
CA TYR A 207 -17.99 -7.32 -1.71
C TYR A 207 -19.25 -6.76 -1.07
N LEU A 208 -20.05 -7.61 -0.43
CA LEU A 208 -21.21 -7.20 0.36
C LEU A 208 -20.86 -7.29 1.84
N TYR A 209 -21.18 -6.24 2.59
CA TYR A 209 -21.03 -6.30 4.05
C TYR A 209 -22.13 -7.18 4.65
N PRO A 210 -21.85 -7.89 5.76
CA PRO A 210 -22.88 -8.58 6.49
C PRO A 210 -23.88 -7.58 7.09
N VAL A 211 -25.12 -7.96 7.18
CA VAL A 211 -26.09 -7.23 8.00
C VAL A 211 -25.68 -7.39 9.46
N PRO A 212 -25.52 -6.31 10.25
CA PRO A 212 -25.11 -6.44 11.65
C PRO A 212 -26.02 -7.36 12.44
N LYS A 213 -25.44 -8.25 13.24
CA LYS A 213 -26.21 -9.24 14.01
C LYS A 213 -27.30 -8.61 14.88
N ASN A 214 -27.01 -7.50 15.54
CA ASN A 214 -28.01 -6.78 16.33
C ASN A 214 -29.20 -6.28 15.51
N ALA A 215 -28.99 -5.92 14.23
CA ALA A 215 -30.09 -5.53 13.35
C ALA A 215 -30.97 -6.72 12.98
N LEU A 216 -30.36 -7.91 12.72
CA LEU A 216 -31.09 -9.14 12.48
C LEU A 216 -31.91 -9.60 13.69
N ASP A 217 -31.38 -9.41 14.89
CA ASP A 217 -32.04 -9.77 16.15
C ASP A 217 -33.24 -8.83 16.46
N ILE A 218 -33.10 -7.54 16.14
CA ILE A 218 -34.19 -6.54 16.33
C ILE A 218 -35.27 -6.71 15.25
N ASN A 219 -34.87 -6.99 14.01
CA ASN A 219 -35.81 -7.13 12.90
C ASN A 219 -35.54 -8.43 12.11
N PRO A 220 -36.19 -9.54 12.47
CA PRO A 220 -36.02 -10.83 11.79
C PRO A 220 -36.36 -10.81 10.29
N ASN A 221 -37.12 -9.81 9.81
CA ASN A 221 -37.43 -9.69 8.37
C ASN A 221 -36.22 -9.29 7.51
N LEU A 222 -35.10 -8.92 8.13
CA LEU A 222 -33.83 -8.69 7.43
C LEU A 222 -33.10 -9.99 7.06
N ARG A 223 -33.58 -11.14 7.52
CA ARG A 223 -33.05 -12.45 7.17
C ARG A 223 -33.54 -12.91 5.79
N PRO A 224 -32.77 -13.74 5.07
CA PRO A 224 -31.46 -14.27 5.46
C PRO A 224 -30.34 -13.25 5.35
N GLN A 225 -29.21 -13.54 5.99
CA GLN A 225 -27.95 -12.80 5.85
C GLN A 225 -27.52 -12.73 4.36
N ASN A 226 -26.67 -11.75 4.02
CA ASN A 226 -26.06 -11.69 2.69
C ASN A 226 -25.31 -12.99 2.38
N PRO A 227 -25.40 -13.50 1.13
CA PRO A 227 -24.78 -14.78 0.76
C PRO A 227 -23.31 -14.86 1.15
N GLY A 228 -22.92 -15.99 1.76
CA GLY A 228 -21.56 -16.26 2.20
C GLY A 228 -21.21 -15.77 3.61
N TRP A 229 -22.12 -15.06 4.27
CA TRP A 229 -22.02 -14.70 5.69
C TRP A 229 -22.94 -15.58 6.53
N ASP A 230 -22.49 -15.91 7.74
CA ASP A 230 -23.29 -16.65 8.71
C ASP A 230 -24.33 -15.75 9.37
N ASP A 231 -25.49 -16.34 9.76
CA ASP A 231 -26.57 -15.65 10.48
C ASP A 231 -26.22 -15.32 11.95
#